data_1a3b803e90c631e62a01c6bfe8ef18a3
#
_entry.id   1a3b803e90c631e62a01c6bfe8ef18a3
#
_cell.length_a   1.000
_cell.length_b   1.000
_cell.length_c   1.000
_cell.angle_alpha   90.00
_cell.angle_beta   90.00
_cell.angle_gamma   90.00
#
_symmetry.space_group_name_H-M   'P 1'
#
loop_
_entity.id
_entity.type
_entity.pdbx_description
1 polymer ?
#
loop_
_entity_poly.entity_id
_entity_poly.type
_entity_poly.pdbx_seq_one_letter_code
_entity_poly.pdbx_strand_id
1 'polypeptide(L)'
;TFDAAGDVLGTGYEVCQFVVAGGVVNFSCPQIWTADGGVSSAAEATVVKIGLLSPQTGPIAQYAPGFEDAGKVAISELNATYPQYTFELIVGDSGCDGTQAATAAQSLIDSGVSAIVGAACSGATLGAIAVAAPAGVPMVSYASTSPAVTTADDNGHLFRVVPSDAQQAVALSTVTSGAGVSNPAVLYMTNDYGAGLGDNFALNWSGDVCTQVGYDPAEGSYDASTLAQSVVDGGCDSVLLMSYATDGAAIMEALLAQGFSGSIFGADGVADAAFADAFTDTAALDGLVATRPRPGEASGVKSQFESAYAAAGGADGAIYTGETYDAIKIAAAAIVSDPDGDLLAALKKTGTNYVGASGTHTFDAAGDVLGTGYEVCQFDGEDFSCPRIWTADGGVADTN
;
A
#
# COMPACT_ATOMS: atom_id res chain seq x y z
N THR A 1 31.53 -5.14 -26.37
CA THR A 1 32.12 -5.72 -27.60
C THR A 1 33.56 -6.16 -27.32
N PHE A 2 33.98 -7.26 -27.90
CA PHE A 2 35.36 -7.72 -27.86
C PHE A 2 36.09 -7.20 -29.09
N ASP A 3 37.37 -6.88 -28.96
CA ASP A 3 38.25 -6.58 -30.09
C ASP A 3 38.72 -7.86 -30.81
N ALA A 4 39.57 -7.70 -31.82
CA ALA A 4 40.10 -8.82 -32.60
C ALA A 4 41.06 -9.73 -31.80
N ALA A 5 41.58 -9.27 -30.67
CA ALA A 5 42.42 -10.04 -29.74
C ALA A 5 41.59 -10.75 -28.66
N GLY A 6 40.27 -10.49 -28.59
CA GLY A 6 39.35 -11.05 -27.59
C GLY A 6 39.26 -10.22 -26.29
N ASP A 7 39.81 -9.02 -26.27
CA ASP A 7 39.75 -8.11 -25.13
C ASP A 7 38.44 -7.32 -25.15
N VAL A 8 37.92 -6.98 -23.96
CA VAL A 8 36.73 -6.14 -23.80
C VAL A 8 37.10 -4.69 -24.11
N LEU A 9 36.46 -4.13 -25.13
CA LEU A 9 36.56 -2.69 -25.40
C LEU A 9 35.74 -1.93 -24.34
N GLY A 10 36.42 -1.34 -23.39
CA GLY A 10 35.80 -0.43 -22.40
C GLY A 10 35.31 0.86 -23.08
N THR A 11 34.18 1.39 -22.62
CA THR A 11 33.61 2.65 -23.11
C THR A 11 34.35 3.88 -22.58
N GLY A 12 35.24 3.71 -21.62
CA GLY A 12 36.03 4.78 -20.99
C GLY A 12 36.37 4.45 -19.54
N TYR A 13 37.00 5.41 -18.89
CA TYR A 13 37.36 5.34 -17.46
C TYR A 13 36.84 6.56 -16.74
N GLU A 14 36.30 6.35 -15.52
CA GLU A 14 36.00 7.47 -14.63
C GLU A 14 37.29 8.10 -14.08
N VAL A 15 37.34 9.43 -14.10
CA VAL A 15 38.43 10.20 -13.51
C VAL A 15 37.94 10.74 -12.17
N CYS A 16 38.34 10.09 -11.10
CA CYS A 16 37.81 10.33 -9.76
C CYS A 16 38.82 11.10 -8.89
N GLN A 17 38.31 11.86 -7.96
CA GLN A 17 39.07 12.61 -6.97
C GLN A 17 38.44 12.61 -5.61
N PHE A 18 39.26 12.78 -4.56
CA PHE A 18 38.72 13.09 -3.23
C PHE A 18 38.48 14.59 -3.13
N VAL A 19 37.26 14.95 -2.69
CA VAL A 19 36.85 16.33 -2.47
C VAL A 19 36.58 16.52 -0.99
N VAL A 20 37.21 17.53 -0.37
CA VAL A 20 36.95 17.92 1.00
C VAL A 20 36.03 19.12 1.03
N ALA A 21 34.79 18.95 1.51
CA ALA A 21 33.84 20.03 1.69
C ALA A 21 33.28 19.99 3.11
N GLY A 22 33.34 21.11 3.82
CA GLY A 22 32.83 21.21 5.18
C GLY A 22 33.48 20.24 6.19
N GLY A 23 34.73 19.82 5.96
CA GLY A 23 35.44 18.87 6.83
C GLY A 23 35.11 17.39 6.55
N VAL A 24 34.27 17.12 5.54
CA VAL A 24 33.94 15.74 5.09
C VAL A 24 34.72 15.45 3.83
N VAL A 25 35.35 14.27 3.78
CA VAL A 25 36.05 13.77 2.61
C VAL A 25 35.07 12.94 1.77
N ASN A 26 34.75 13.43 0.58
CA ASN A 26 33.90 12.73 -0.39
C ASN A 26 34.74 12.22 -1.56
N PHE A 27 34.39 11.06 -2.08
CA PHE A 27 34.94 10.54 -3.33
C PHE A 27 33.99 10.93 -4.47
N SER A 28 34.53 11.58 -5.50
CA SER A 28 33.73 12.07 -6.63
C SER A 28 34.45 11.80 -7.94
N CYS A 29 33.70 11.40 -8.96
CA CYS A 29 34.19 11.12 -10.30
C CYS A 29 33.57 12.11 -11.33
N PRO A 30 33.95 13.41 -11.28
CA PRO A 30 33.33 14.44 -12.08
C PRO A 30 33.72 14.41 -13.57
N GLN A 31 34.60 13.52 -13.97
CA GLN A 31 35.11 13.45 -15.36
C GLN A 31 35.15 11.99 -15.82
N ILE A 32 35.01 11.81 -17.12
CA ILE A 32 35.22 10.54 -17.81
C ILE A 32 36.33 10.72 -18.85
N TRP A 33 37.12 9.69 -19.04
CA TRP A 33 38.09 9.60 -20.14
C TRP A 33 37.63 8.58 -21.16
N THR A 34 37.65 8.95 -22.43
CA THR A 34 37.38 8.03 -23.56
C THR A 34 38.52 8.08 -24.54
N ALA A 35 38.78 6.97 -25.24
CA ALA A 35 39.89 6.88 -26.19
C ALA A 35 39.76 7.89 -27.34
N ASP A 36 38.56 8.21 -27.76
CA ASP A 36 38.28 9.09 -28.90
C ASP A 36 38.07 10.57 -28.51
N GLY A 37 37.66 10.83 -27.26
CA GLY A 37 37.25 12.17 -26.77
C GLY A 37 38.15 12.76 -25.68
N GLY A 38 39.10 12.00 -25.13
CA GLY A 38 39.92 12.45 -24.00
C GLY A 38 39.11 12.58 -22.69
N VAL A 39 39.52 13.52 -21.83
CA VAL A 39 38.83 13.80 -20.56
C VAL A 39 37.71 14.80 -20.80
N SER A 40 36.49 14.44 -20.40
CA SER A 40 35.32 15.32 -20.42
C SER A 40 34.64 15.34 -19.05
N SER A 41 33.81 16.33 -18.77
CA SER A 41 32.95 16.30 -17.59
C SER A 41 32.00 15.12 -17.70
N ALA A 42 31.81 14.40 -16.60
CA ALA A 42 30.67 13.48 -16.50
C ALA A 42 29.39 14.29 -16.72
N ALA A 43 28.45 13.76 -17.48
CA ALA A 43 27.14 14.38 -17.56
C ALA A 43 26.54 14.47 -16.14
N GLU A 44 25.94 15.61 -15.78
CA GLU A 44 25.21 15.71 -14.53
C GLU A 44 24.04 14.71 -14.56
N ALA A 45 23.84 14.02 -13.45
CA ALA A 45 22.72 13.08 -13.34
C ALA A 45 21.40 13.85 -13.44
N THR A 46 20.47 13.31 -14.20
CA THR A 46 19.11 13.87 -14.29
C THR A 46 18.37 13.66 -12.97
N VAL A 47 17.90 14.75 -12.36
CA VAL A 47 17.11 14.65 -11.13
C VAL A 47 15.69 14.22 -11.46
N VAL A 48 15.22 13.15 -10.82
CA VAL A 48 13.85 12.63 -10.90
C VAL A 48 13.23 12.69 -9.52
N LYS A 49 12.18 13.47 -9.37
CA LYS A 49 11.45 13.61 -8.12
C LYS A 49 10.22 12.72 -8.13
N ILE A 50 10.05 11.90 -7.10
CA ILE A 50 8.87 11.07 -6.86
C ILE A 50 8.18 11.59 -5.61
N GLY A 51 6.90 11.92 -5.69
CA GLY A 51 6.09 12.29 -4.54
C GLY A 51 5.63 11.04 -3.78
N LEU A 52 5.63 11.07 -2.46
CA LEU A 52 5.01 10.06 -1.61
C LEU A 52 3.93 10.72 -0.77
N LEU A 53 2.66 10.37 -0.99
CA LEU A 53 1.56 10.75 -0.11
C LEU A 53 1.49 9.76 1.04
N SER A 54 2.06 10.15 2.19
CA SER A 54 2.11 9.38 3.43
C SER A 54 1.06 9.90 4.41
N PRO A 55 0.38 9.07 5.20
CA PRO A 55 -0.58 9.50 6.21
C PRO A 55 0.14 9.92 7.50
N GLN A 56 0.92 11.02 7.46
CA GLN A 56 1.70 11.50 8.62
C GLN A 56 0.80 11.95 9.78
N THR A 57 -0.43 12.34 9.45
CA THR A 57 -1.50 12.63 10.41
C THR A 57 -2.74 11.80 10.09
N GLY A 58 -3.75 11.83 10.99
CA GLY A 58 -5.02 11.13 10.80
C GLY A 58 -5.04 9.71 11.39
N PRO A 59 -6.10 8.92 11.07
CA PRO A 59 -6.44 7.69 11.80
C PRO A 59 -5.44 6.53 11.62
N ILE A 60 -4.56 6.60 10.62
CA ILE A 60 -3.54 5.57 10.37
C ILE A 60 -2.12 6.13 10.39
N ALA A 61 -1.89 7.23 11.13
CA ALA A 61 -0.59 7.91 11.19
C ALA A 61 0.55 7.00 11.72
N GLN A 62 0.22 5.98 12.50
CA GLN A 62 1.19 5.01 13.02
C GLN A 62 1.92 4.24 11.92
N TYR A 63 1.35 4.10 10.72
CA TYR A 63 1.98 3.39 9.60
C TYR A 63 2.91 4.28 8.75
N ALA A 64 2.79 5.60 8.87
CA ALA A 64 3.56 6.53 8.03
C ALA A 64 5.08 6.30 8.06
N PRO A 65 5.72 6.06 9.22
CA PRO A 65 7.16 5.77 9.27
C PRO A 65 7.55 4.55 8.42
N GLY A 66 6.74 3.49 8.45
CA GLY A 66 6.97 2.26 7.67
C GLY A 66 6.94 2.52 6.17
N PHE A 67 5.96 3.27 5.68
CA PHE A 67 5.84 3.64 4.27
C PHE A 67 7.00 4.53 3.81
N GLU A 68 7.39 5.51 4.63
CA GLU A 68 8.50 6.41 4.33
C GLU A 68 9.85 5.67 4.31
N ASP A 69 10.07 4.72 5.22
CA ASP A 69 11.30 3.93 5.25
C ASP A 69 11.36 2.95 4.07
N ALA A 70 10.25 2.34 3.68
CA ALA A 70 10.16 1.56 2.43
C ALA A 70 10.49 2.43 1.21
N GLY A 71 9.98 3.67 1.19
CA GLY A 71 10.31 4.65 0.17
C GLY A 71 11.80 5.01 0.10
N LYS A 72 12.43 5.24 1.24
CA LYS A 72 13.88 5.53 1.33
C LYS A 72 14.71 4.36 0.83
N VAL A 73 14.33 3.11 1.15
CA VAL A 73 14.99 1.90 0.62
C VAL A 73 14.88 1.85 -0.89
N ALA A 74 13.67 2.05 -1.45
CA ALA A 74 13.47 2.08 -2.89
C ALA A 74 14.35 3.12 -3.59
N ILE A 75 14.38 4.35 -3.10
CA ILE A 75 15.20 5.44 -3.64
C ILE A 75 16.70 5.14 -3.55
N SER A 76 17.17 4.58 -2.43
CA SER A 76 18.57 4.19 -2.28
C SER A 76 19.00 3.17 -3.34
N GLU A 77 18.17 2.15 -3.57
CA GLU A 77 18.45 1.14 -4.60
C GLU A 77 18.35 1.69 -6.01
N LEU A 78 17.41 2.59 -6.28
CA LEU A 78 17.27 3.25 -7.60
C LEU A 78 18.50 4.07 -7.92
N ASN A 79 19.02 4.85 -6.97
CA ASN A 79 20.23 5.64 -7.14
C ASN A 79 21.47 4.76 -7.36
N ALA A 80 21.51 3.57 -6.76
CA ALA A 80 22.58 2.61 -7.02
C ALA A 80 22.45 1.92 -8.40
N THR A 81 21.20 1.69 -8.85
CA THR A 81 20.91 0.98 -10.11
C THR A 81 21.07 1.85 -11.34
N TYR A 82 20.73 3.14 -11.23
CA TYR A 82 20.67 4.09 -12.35
C TYR A 82 21.58 5.30 -12.09
N PRO A 83 22.90 5.19 -12.19
CA PRO A 83 23.84 6.26 -11.83
C PRO A 83 23.73 7.52 -12.70
N GLN A 84 23.04 7.44 -13.86
CA GLN A 84 22.74 8.59 -14.72
C GLN A 84 21.53 9.41 -14.21
N TYR A 85 20.85 8.97 -13.16
CA TYR A 85 19.74 9.66 -12.50
C TYR A 85 20.07 9.92 -11.03
N THR A 86 19.45 10.95 -10.49
CA THR A 86 19.36 11.19 -9.04
C THR A 86 17.89 11.18 -8.65
N PHE A 87 17.45 10.12 -8.01
CA PHE A 87 16.08 10.02 -7.51
C PHE A 87 15.95 10.69 -6.16
N GLU A 88 14.91 11.51 -6.01
CA GLU A 88 14.56 12.21 -4.77
C GLU A 88 13.13 11.84 -4.37
N LEU A 89 12.90 11.52 -3.09
CA LEU A 89 11.58 11.29 -2.51
C LEU A 89 11.11 12.57 -1.82
N ILE A 90 9.96 13.08 -2.25
CA ILE A 90 9.32 14.23 -1.62
C ILE A 90 8.04 13.76 -0.94
N VAL A 91 7.98 13.89 0.39
CA VAL A 91 6.85 13.39 1.18
C VAL A 91 5.83 14.51 1.38
N GLY A 92 4.55 14.18 1.17
CA GLY A 92 3.40 15.00 1.48
C GLY A 92 2.46 14.29 2.45
N ASP A 93 1.92 15.02 3.42
CA ASP A 93 0.96 14.46 4.37
C ASP A 93 -0.44 14.36 3.76
N SER A 94 -0.91 13.14 3.56
CA SER A 94 -2.26 12.87 3.06
C SER A 94 -3.35 13.00 4.13
N GLY A 95 -2.98 12.93 5.42
CA GLY A 95 -3.93 12.99 6.53
C GLY A 95 -4.99 11.89 6.55
N CYS A 96 -4.92 10.92 5.62
CA CYS A 96 -6.02 9.99 5.35
C CYS A 96 -7.34 10.71 4.97
N ASP A 97 -7.24 11.94 4.47
CA ASP A 97 -8.35 12.84 4.12
C ASP A 97 -8.23 13.34 2.69
N GLY A 98 -9.34 13.32 1.94
CA GLY A 98 -9.34 13.69 0.51
C GLY A 98 -8.95 15.15 0.25
N THR A 99 -9.35 16.07 1.12
CA THR A 99 -9.05 17.50 0.96
C THR A 99 -7.58 17.79 1.29
N GLN A 100 -7.08 17.21 2.37
CA GLN A 100 -5.68 17.32 2.75
C GLN A 100 -4.77 16.70 1.70
N ALA A 101 -5.11 15.49 1.23
CA ALA A 101 -4.36 14.80 0.18
C ALA A 101 -4.35 15.58 -1.15
N ALA A 102 -5.46 16.20 -1.55
CA ALA A 102 -5.51 17.09 -2.71
C ALA A 102 -4.54 18.27 -2.55
N THR A 103 -4.49 18.89 -1.37
CA THR A 103 -3.57 20.00 -1.07
C THR A 103 -2.11 19.53 -1.10
N ALA A 104 -1.82 18.37 -0.51
CA ALA A 104 -0.48 17.77 -0.53
C ALA A 104 -0.06 17.38 -1.94
N ALA A 105 -0.96 16.80 -2.75
CA ALA A 105 -0.71 16.48 -4.15
C ALA A 105 -0.37 17.71 -4.97
N GLN A 106 -1.11 18.83 -4.79
CA GLN A 106 -0.77 20.09 -5.47
C GLN A 106 0.63 20.57 -5.10
N SER A 107 1.01 20.50 -3.83
CA SER A 107 2.35 20.88 -3.38
C SER A 107 3.45 20.01 -3.97
N LEU A 108 3.21 18.71 -4.12
CA LEU A 108 4.12 17.77 -4.80
C LEU A 108 4.26 18.13 -6.29
N ILE A 109 3.15 18.40 -6.97
CA ILE A 109 3.14 18.84 -8.38
C ILE A 109 3.94 20.12 -8.56
N ASP A 110 3.70 21.12 -7.71
CA ASP A 110 4.42 22.42 -7.72
C ASP A 110 5.93 22.24 -7.46
N SER A 111 6.32 21.17 -6.74
CA SER A 111 7.71 20.78 -6.52
C SER A 111 8.35 20.10 -7.72
N GLY A 112 7.57 19.80 -8.76
CA GLY A 112 8.02 19.20 -10.01
C GLY A 112 8.25 17.69 -9.91
N VAL A 113 7.40 16.97 -9.18
CA VAL A 113 7.43 15.50 -9.17
C VAL A 113 6.97 14.93 -10.52
N SER A 114 7.62 13.86 -10.96
CA SER A 114 7.27 13.17 -12.21
C SER A 114 6.09 12.19 -12.04
N ALA A 115 5.91 11.67 -10.83
CA ALA A 115 4.82 10.78 -10.45
C ALA A 115 4.56 10.92 -8.94
N ILE A 116 3.35 10.57 -8.49
CA ILE A 116 2.98 10.50 -7.08
C ILE A 116 2.72 9.05 -6.73
N VAL A 117 3.34 8.56 -5.65
CA VAL A 117 3.05 7.27 -5.04
C VAL A 117 2.14 7.49 -3.83
N GLY A 118 1.03 6.78 -3.80
CA GLY A 118 0.02 6.99 -2.75
C GLY A 118 -1.37 7.28 -3.32
N ALA A 119 -2.29 7.59 -2.43
CA ALA A 119 -2.15 7.59 -0.99
C ALA A 119 -2.42 6.17 -0.39
N ALA A 120 -2.33 6.06 0.94
CA ALA A 120 -2.71 4.83 1.62
C ALA A 120 -4.25 4.70 1.69
N CYS A 121 -4.93 5.73 2.18
CA CYS A 121 -6.38 5.74 2.33
C CYS A 121 -7.09 6.01 1.00
N SER A 122 -8.17 5.27 0.73
CA SER A 122 -8.91 5.37 -0.53
C SER A 122 -9.47 6.77 -0.80
N GLY A 123 -10.10 7.42 0.19
CA GLY A 123 -10.60 8.79 0.05
C GLY A 123 -9.48 9.80 -0.19
N ALA A 124 -8.31 9.61 0.41
CA ALA A 124 -7.13 10.43 0.15
C ALA A 124 -6.62 10.27 -1.29
N THR A 125 -6.59 9.04 -1.81
CA THR A 125 -6.23 8.78 -3.22
C THR A 125 -7.22 9.43 -4.18
N LEU A 126 -8.52 9.32 -3.91
CA LEU A 126 -9.57 9.95 -4.74
C LEU A 126 -9.48 11.47 -4.73
N GLY A 127 -9.19 12.08 -3.56
CA GLY A 127 -8.95 13.50 -3.47
C GLY A 127 -7.69 13.98 -4.21
N ALA A 128 -6.60 13.23 -4.08
CA ALA A 128 -5.32 13.55 -4.73
C ALA A 128 -5.38 13.40 -6.26
N ILE A 129 -6.00 12.34 -6.78
CA ILE A 129 -6.08 12.11 -8.23
C ILE A 129 -6.92 13.18 -8.94
N ALA A 130 -7.93 13.75 -8.27
CA ALA A 130 -8.72 14.86 -8.81
C ALA A 130 -7.87 16.10 -9.14
N VAL A 131 -6.68 16.23 -8.53
CA VAL A 131 -5.71 17.28 -8.79
C VAL A 131 -4.57 16.79 -9.70
N ALA A 132 -4.08 15.59 -9.49
CA ALA A 132 -2.94 15.05 -10.21
C ALA A 132 -3.26 14.72 -11.69
N ALA A 133 -4.42 14.12 -11.97
CA ALA A 133 -4.80 13.76 -13.34
C ALA A 133 -4.92 14.98 -14.28
N PRO A 134 -5.61 16.08 -13.90
CA PRO A 134 -5.62 17.29 -14.73
C PRO A 134 -4.25 17.93 -14.93
N ALA A 135 -3.32 17.74 -13.99
CA ALA A 135 -1.94 18.21 -14.09
C ALA A 135 -1.06 17.29 -14.95
N GLY A 136 -1.57 16.14 -15.39
CA GLY A 136 -0.84 15.15 -16.17
C GLY A 136 0.17 14.34 -15.34
N VAL A 137 0.04 14.33 -14.01
CA VAL A 137 0.92 13.59 -13.09
C VAL A 137 0.25 12.27 -12.72
N PRO A 138 0.81 11.12 -13.10
CA PRO A 138 0.24 9.83 -12.73
C PRO A 138 0.44 9.51 -11.25
N MET A 139 -0.48 8.69 -10.73
CA MET A 139 -0.44 8.19 -9.37
C MET A 139 -0.40 6.65 -9.34
N VAL A 140 0.36 6.10 -8.39
CA VAL A 140 0.38 4.66 -8.09
C VAL A 140 0.11 4.48 -6.60
N SER A 141 -1.12 4.09 -6.26
CA SER A 141 -1.50 3.83 -4.86
C SER A 141 -0.92 2.50 -4.38
N TYR A 142 -0.46 2.50 -3.13
CA TYR A 142 0.14 1.32 -2.50
C TYR A 142 -0.79 0.61 -1.51
N ALA A 143 -1.93 1.21 -1.12
CA ALA A 143 -2.83 0.63 -0.12
C ALA A 143 -4.32 0.98 -0.30
N SER A 144 -4.71 1.74 -1.34
CA SER A 144 -6.11 2.14 -1.53
C SER A 144 -6.91 1.03 -2.22
N THR A 145 -7.73 0.34 -1.46
CA THR A 145 -8.44 -0.87 -1.89
C THR A 145 -9.89 -0.63 -2.35
N SER A 146 -10.49 0.53 -2.01
CA SER A 146 -11.89 0.82 -2.38
C SER A 146 -12.21 0.58 -3.86
N PRO A 147 -13.38 -0.01 -4.19
CA PRO A 147 -13.84 -0.12 -5.56
C PRO A 147 -14.04 1.24 -6.28
N ALA A 148 -14.23 2.33 -5.52
CA ALA A 148 -14.32 3.67 -6.07
C ALA A 148 -13.03 4.12 -6.79
N VAL A 149 -11.88 3.58 -6.40
CA VAL A 149 -10.59 3.82 -7.08
C VAL A 149 -10.62 3.31 -8.52
N THR A 150 -11.21 2.13 -8.78
CA THR A 150 -11.37 1.54 -10.12
C THR A 150 -12.18 2.43 -11.06
N THR A 151 -13.16 3.18 -10.51
CA THR A 151 -14.14 3.97 -11.30
C THR A 151 -13.89 5.47 -11.20
N ALA A 152 -12.75 5.88 -10.65
CA ALA A 152 -12.37 7.28 -10.56
C ALA A 152 -12.28 7.93 -11.96
N ASP A 153 -12.68 9.20 -12.05
CA ASP A 153 -12.49 10.00 -13.28
C ASP A 153 -11.05 10.52 -13.33
N ASP A 154 -10.13 9.66 -13.71
CA ASP A 154 -8.69 9.86 -13.63
C ASP A 154 -7.99 9.98 -15.00
N ASN A 155 -8.73 9.86 -16.09
CA ASN A 155 -8.19 9.83 -17.46
C ASN A 155 -7.01 8.82 -17.61
N GLY A 156 -7.03 7.72 -16.89
CA GLY A 156 -6.03 6.66 -16.91
C GLY A 156 -4.72 7.02 -16.18
N HIS A 157 -4.75 8.00 -15.26
CA HIS A 157 -3.59 8.43 -14.48
C HIS A 157 -3.49 7.73 -13.12
N LEU A 158 -4.48 6.94 -12.70
CA LEU A 158 -4.47 6.24 -11.42
C LEU A 158 -4.20 4.75 -11.62
N PHE A 159 -3.23 4.25 -10.87
CA PHE A 159 -2.86 2.85 -10.78
C PHE A 159 -2.82 2.44 -9.31
N ARG A 160 -2.95 1.15 -9.01
CA ARG A 160 -2.70 0.62 -7.66
C ARG A 160 -2.04 -0.76 -7.70
N VAL A 161 -1.19 -1.04 -6.72
CA VAL A 161 -0.50 -2.33 -6.56
C VAL A 161 -1.18 -3.24 -5.54
N VAL A 162 -2.38 -2.87 -5.09
CA VAL A 162 -3.24 -3.66 -4.20
C VAL A 162 -4.54 -4.04 -4.89
N PRO A 163 -5.14 -5.21 -4.58
CA PRO A 163 -6.41 -5.61 -5.16
C PRO A 163 -7.59 -4.80 -4.62
N SER A 164 -8.70 -4.85 -5.34
CA SER A 164 -9.95 -4.15 -4.96
C SER A 164 -10.69 -4.86 -3.85
N ASP A 165 -11.30 -4.09 -2.95
CA ASP A 165 -12.25 -4.55 -1.91
C ASP A 165 -13.47 -5.28 -2.49
N ALA A 166 -13.79 -5.07 -3.75
CA ALA A 166 -14.80 -5.88 -4.42
C ALA A 166 -14.44 -7.37 -4.40
N GLN A 167 -13.13 -7.71 -4.50
CA GLN A 167 -12.65 -9.09 -4.36
C GLN A 167 -12.54 -9.49 -2.89
N GLN A 168 -12.09 -8.60 -2.01
CA GLN A 168 -11.99 -8.87 -0.57
C GLN A 168 -13.34 -9.18 0.06
N ALA A 169 -14.39 -8.49 -0.36
CA ALA A 169 -15.76 -8.74 0.09
C ALA A 169 -16.25 -10.16 -0.26
N VAL A 170 -15.87 -10.69 -1.43
CA VAL A 170 -16.15 -12.09 -1.79
C VAL A 170 -15.40 -13.06 -0.88
N ALA A 171 -14.13 -12.78 -0.58
CA ALA A 171 -13.33 -13.57 0.34
C ALA A 171 -13.95 -13.57 1.75
N LEU A 172 -14.28 -12.38 2.29
CA LEU A 172 -14.95 -12.22 3.58
C LEU A 172 -16.29 -12.96 3.62
N SER A 173 -17.14 -12.81 2.61
CA SER A 173 -18.42 -13.52 2.52
C SER A 173 -18.23 -15.04 2.56
N THR A 174 -17.22 -15.55 1.83
CA THR A 174 -16.89 -16.98 1.80
C THR A 174 -16.40 -17.47 3.17
N VAL A 175 -15.50 -16.73 3.81
CA VAL A 175 -14.93 -17.06 5.13
C VAL A 175 -16.01 -17.04 6.20
N THR A 176 -16.84 -15.99 6.22
CA THR A 176 -17.94 -15.81 7.19
C THR A 176 -18.99 -16.90 7.04
N SER A 177 -19.41 -17.22 5.81
CA SER A 177 -20.33 -18.31 5.52
C SER A 177 -19.75 -19.68 5.92
N GLY A 178 -18.47 -19.91 5.63
CA GLY A 178 -17.75 -21.12 6.02
C GLY A 178 -17.64 -21.33 7.53
N ALA A 179 -17.71 -20.26 8.31
CA ALA A 179 -17.76 -20.30 9.77
C ALA A 179 -19.18 -20.61 10.32
N GLY A 180 -20.19 -20.77 9.45
CA GLY A 180 -21.56 -21.08 9.84
C GLY A 180 -22.40 -19.90 10.28
N VAL A 181 -21.95 -18.67 9.99
CA VAL A 181 -22.70 -17.44 10.26
C VAL A 181 -23.96 -17.40 9.39
N SER A 182 -25.05 -16.93 9.96
CA SER A 182 -26.33 -16.82 9.26
C SER A 182 -26.96 -15.42 9.33
N ASN A 183 -26.57 -14.60 10.31
CA ASN A 183 -27.19 -13.31 10.58
C ASN A 183 -26.13 -12.26 11.00
N PRO A 184 -25.21 -11.88 10.08
CA PRO A 184 -24.10 -10.99 10.40
C PRO A 184 -24.55 -9.53 10.55
N ALA A 185 -23.92 -8.81 11.48
CA ALA A 185 -23.89 -7.35 11.48
C ALA A 185 -22.72 -6.83 10.64
N VAL A 186 -22.88 -5.69 9.99
CA VAL A 186 -21.80 -4.96 9.29
C VAL A 186 -21.67 -3.58 9.91
N LEU A 187 -20.56 -3.35 10.60
CA LEU A 187 -20.18 -2.03 11.12
C LEU A 187 -19.05 -1.47 10.24
N TYR A 188 -19.29 -0.32 9.66
CA TYR A 188 -18.36 0.21 8.65
C TYR A 188 -18.13 1.71 8.79
N MET A 189 -16.91 2.15 8.54
CA MET A 189 -16.60 3.56 8.40
C MET A 189 -17.30 4.13 7.15
N THR A 190 -17.85 5.34 7.26
CA THR A 190 -18.53 6.02 6.15
C THR A 190 -17.57 6.66 5.14
N ASN A 191 -16.26 6.49 5.31
CA ASN A 191 -15.27 6.86 4.29
C ASN A 191 -15.30 5.89 3.09
N ASP A 192 -14.58 6.24 2.01
CA ASP A 192 -14.59 5.44 0.77
C ASP A 192 -14.10 4.00 0.95
N TYR A 193 -13.21 3.72 1.92
CA TYR A 193 -12.76 2.36 2.23
C TYR A 193 -13.88 1.55 2.90
N GLY A 194 -14.34 1.98 4.07
CA GLY A 194 -15.31 1.22 4.86
C GLY A 194 -16.66 1.06 4.15
N ALA A 195 -17.17 2.14 3.53
CA ALA A 195 -18.43 2.10 2.77
C ALA A 195 -18.32 1.17 1.55
N GLY A 196 -17.22 1.28 0.78
CA GLY A 196 -17.00 0.43 -0.38
C GLY A 196 -16.95 -1.06 -0.02
N LEU A 197 -16.24 -1.41 1.03
CA LEU A 197 -16.12 -2.79 1.50
C LEU A 197 -17.43 -3.31 2.09
N GLY A 198 -18.11 -2.51 2.94
CA GLY A 198 -19.37 -2.88 3.57
C GLY A 198 -20.48 -3.12 2.56
N ASP A 199 -20.63 -2.25 1.58
CA ASP A 199 -21.61 -2.39 0.50
C ASP A 199 -21.33 -3.62 -0.37
N ASN A 200 -20.06 -3.86 -0.71
CA ASN A 200 -19.69 -5.05 -1.49
C ASN A 200 -19.86 -6.35 -0.69
N PHE A 201 -19.62 -6.35 0.63
CA PHE A 201 -19.94 -7.51 1.44
C PHE A 201 -21.44 -7.81 1.42
N ALA A 202 -22.30 -6.80 1.64
CA ALA A 202 -23.76 -6.98 1.61
C ALA A 202 -24.27 -7.49 0.26
N LEU A 203 -23.66 -7.06 -0.85
CA LEU A 203 -23.96 -7.55 -2.21
C LEU A 203 -23.56 -9.01 -2.43
N ASN A 204 -22.51 -9.48 -1.78
CA ASN A 204 -21.98 -10.85 -1.94
C ASN A 204 -22.49 -11.81 -0.86
N TRP A 205 -23.12 -11.31 0.20
CA TRP A 205 -23.72 -12.13 1.23
C TRP A 205 -25.03 -12.77 0.72
N SER A 206 -25.16 -14.08 0.88
CA SER A 206 -26.30 -14.82 0.36
C SER A 206 -27.55 -14.80 1.24
N GLY A 207 -27.44 -14.30 2.47
CA GLY A 207 -28.51 -14.18 3.46
C GLY A 207 -28.90 -12.72 3.72
N ASP A 208 -29.72 -12.51 4.73
CA ASP A 208 -30.00 -11.18 5.25
C ASP A 208 -28.84 -10.70 6.11
N VAL A 209 -28.52 -9.40 6.05
CA VAL A 209 -27.64 -8.72 6.99
C VAL A 209 -28.48 -8.30 8.20
N CYS A 210 -28.09 -8.72 9.39
CA CYS A 210 -28.78 -8.45 10.65
C CYS A 210 -28.95 -6.95 10.89
N THR A 211 -27.85 -6.23 10.80
CA THR A 211 -27.81 -4.77 10.84
C THR A 211 -26.61 -4.27 10.04
N GLN A 212 -26.76 -3.12 9.38
CA GLN A 212 -25.67 -2.45 8.68
C GLN A 212 -25.62 -1.00 9.15
N VAL A 213 -24.56 -0.63 9.87
CA VAL A 213 -24.42 0.68 10.48
C VAL A 213 -23.11 1.33 10.07
N GLY A 214 -23.23 2.48 9.40
CA GLY A 214 -22.09 3.34 9.09
C GLY A 214 -21.80 4.31 10.23
N TYR A 215 -20.53 4.62 10.44
CA TYR A 215 -20.09 5.61 11.42
C TYR A 215 -18.93 6.43 10.85
N ASP A 216 -18.82 7.68 11.29
CA ASP A 216 -17.68 8.54 10.99
C ASP A 216 -16.51 8.15 11.92
N PRO A 217 -15.35 7.68 11.40
CA PRO A 217 -14.23 7.24 12.25
C PRO A 217 -13.48 8.38 12.94
N ALA A 218 -13.82 9.64 12.66
CA ALA A 218 -13.16 10.77 13.31
C ALA A 218 -13.37 10.70 14.83
N GLU A 219 -12.33 11.02 15.59
CA GLU A 219 -12.37 11.00 17.05
C GLU A 219 -13.52 11.86 17.59
N GLY A 220 -14.35 11.26 18.46
CA GLY A 220 -15.52 11.91 19.03
C GLY A 220 -16.76 11.99 18.13
N SER A 221 -16.69 11.48 16.89
CA SER A 221 -17.81 11.48 15.95
C SER A 221 -18.66 10.22 16.03
N TYR A 222 -18.20 9.16 16.70
CA TYR A 222 -18.94 7.93 16.92
C TYR A 222 -18.95 7.52 18.38
N ASP A 223 -19.94 6.71 18.75
CA ASP A 223 -20.05 6.07 20.07
C ASP A 223 -20.01 4.55 19.89
N ALA A 224 -18.87 3.96 20.21
CA ALA A 224 -18.65 2.52 20.11
C ALA A 224 -19.70 1.71 20.90
N SER A 225 -20.15 2.22 22.04
CA SER A 225 -21.18 1.57 22.88
C SER A 225 -22.53 1.53 22.17
N THR A 226 -22.91 2.60 21.48
CA THR A 226 -24.13 2.67 20.67
C THR A 226 -24.06 1.72 19.46
N LEU A 227 -22.92 1.65 18.80
CA LEU A 227 -22.69 0.71 17.68
C LEU A 227 -22.81 -0.74 18.18
N ALA A 228 -22.13 -1.09 19.27
CA ALA A 228 -22.22 -2.41 19.89
C ALA A 228 -23.65 -2.77 20.30
N GLN A 229 -24.39 -1.80 20.90
CA GLN A 229 -25.78 -2.01 21.31
C GLN A 229 -26.68 -2.35 20.12
N SER A 230 -26.46 -1.74 18.96
CA SER A 230 -27.26 -2.04 17.76
C SER A 230 -27.11 -3.50 17.30
N VAL A 231 -25.93 -4.09 17.50
CA VAL A 231 -25.64 -5.49 17.18
C VAL A 231 -26.34 -6.43 18.17
N VAL A 232 -26.24 -6.12 19.47
CA VAL A 232 -26.83 -6.91 20.55
C VAL A 232 -28.37 -6.88 20.46
N ASP A 233 -28.98 -5.69 20.29
CA ASP A 233 -30.41 -5.51 20.14
C ASP A 233 -30.99 -6.18 18.88
N GLY A 234 -30.19 -6.22 17.80
CA GLY A 234 -30.53 -6.92 16.58
C GLY A 234 -30.53 -8.44 16.72
N GLY A 235 -29.89 -8.99 17.74
CA GLY A 235 -29.72 -10.43 17.94
C GLY A 235 -28.81 -11.04 16.85
N CYS A 236 -27.82 -10.28 16.40
CA CYS A 236 -26.88 -10.72 15.38
C CYS A 236 -25.97 -11.84 15.90
N ASP A 237 -25.61 -12.81 15.05
CA ASP A 237 -24.76 -13.95 15.44
C ASP A 237 -23.27 -13.67 15.20
N SER A 238 -22.97 -12.63 14.48
CA SER A 238 -21.59 -12.21 14.20
C SER A 238 -21.51 -10.72 13.83
N VAL A 239 -20.28 -10.19 13.81
CA VAL A 239 -19.97 -8.81 13.40
C VAL A 239 -18.85 -8.83 12.39
N LEU A 240 -18.99 -8.03 11.33
CA LEU A 240 -17.91 -7.65 10.42
C LEU A 240 -17.49 -6.22 10.72
N LEU A 241 -16.21 -6.03 10.98
CA LEU A 241 -15.59 -4.73 11.24
C LEU A 241 -14.87 -4.24 9.98
N MET A 242 -15.46 -3.22 9.33
CA MET A 242 -14.84 -2.50 8.21
C MET A 242 -14.24 -1.20 8.77
N SER A 243 -13.20 -1.36 9.57
CA SER A 243 -12.63 -0.37 10.50
C SER A 243 -11.13 -0.26 10.30
N TYR A 244 -10.53 0.78 10.88
CA TYR A 244 -9.10 0.84 11.14
C TYR A 244 -8.79 0.34 12.57
N ALA A 245 -7.51 0.30 12.92
CA ALA A 245 -7.06 -0.28 14.18
C ALA A 245 -7.74 0.34 15.41
N THR A 246 -7.73 1.66 15.54
CA THR A 246 -8.19 2.36 16.74
C THR A 246 -9.71 2.27 16.94
N ASP A 247 -10.48 2.56 15.89
CA ASP A 247 -11.93 2.55 15.95
C ASP A 247 -12.48 1.12 16.02
N GLY A 248 -11.88 0.19 15.29
CA GLY A 248 -12.23 -1.23 15.35
C GLY A 248 -12.00 -1.82 16.73
N ALA A 249 -10.87 -1.49 17.40
CA ALA A 249 -10.60 -1.92 18.77
C ALA A 249 -11.63 -1.38 19.76
N ALA A 250 -11.95 -0.09 19.69
CA ALA A 250 -12.95 0.52 20.57
C ALA A 250 -14.35 -0.12 20.40
N ILE A 251 -14.74 -0.44 19.16
CA ILE A 251 -16.01 -1.11 18.87
C ILE A 251 -15.99 -2.55 19.41
N MET A 252 -14.91 -3.28 19.20
CA MET A 252 -14.78 -4.66 19.69
C MET A 252 -14.81 -4.73 21.21
N GLU A 253 -14.08 -3.85 21.90
CA GLU A 253 -14.15 -3.76 23.38
C GLU A 253 -15.57 -3.45 23.87
N ALA A 254 -16.30 -2.56 23.20
CA ALA A 254 -17.69 -2.24 23.53
C ALA A 254 -18.63 -3.43 23.32
N LEU A 255 -18.46 -4.21 22.25
CA LEU A 255 -19.20 -5.45 21.98
C LEU A 255 -19.02 -6.46 23.13
N LEU A 256 -17.76 -6.71 23.50
CA LEU A 256 -17.42 -7.64 24.59
C LEU A 256 -17.95 -7.16 25.93
N ALA A 257 -17.84 -5.85 26.24
CA ALA A 257 -18.37 -5.26 27.47
C ALA A 257 -19.90 -5.40 27.57
N GLN A 258 -20.61 -5.48 26.47
CA GLN A 258 -22.07 -5.72 26.42
C GLN A 258 -22.44 -7.20 26.37
N GLY A 259 -21.45 -8.10 26.49
CA GLY A 259 -21.65 -9.54 26.54
C GLY A 259 -21.90 -10.18 25.15
N PHE A 260 -21.52 -9.50 24.06
CA PHE A 260 -21.56 -10.13 22.75
C PHE A 260 -20.61 -11.34 22.72
N SER A 261 -21.11 -12.47 22.28
CA SER A 261 -20.38 -13.75 22.24
C SER A 261 -20.40 -14.39 20.84
N GLY A 262 -20.85 -13.62 19.84
CA GLY A 262 -20.82 -14.05 18.44
C GLY A 262 -19.42 -13.96 17.84
N SER A 263 -19.26 -14.48 16.63
CA SER A 263 -18.00 -14.41 15.91
C SER A 263 -17.70 -12.99 15.43
N ILE A 264 -16.43 -12.59 15.42
CA ILE A 264 -16.00 -11.29 14.92
C ILE A 264 -15.08 -11.51 13.72
N PHE A 265 -15.38 -10.81 12.64
CA PHE A 265 -14.61 -10.83 11.40
C PHE A 265 -14.14 -9.42 11.08
N GLY A 266 -13.01 -9.32 10.37
CA GLY A 266 -12.46 -8.04 9.95
C GLY A 266 -11.83 -8.10 8.55
N ALA A 267 -11.56 -6.93 8.03
CA ALA A 267 -10.79 -6.76 6.80
C ALA A 267 -9.33 -6.38 7.11
N ASP A 268 -8.59 -6.01 6.08
CA ASP A 268 -7.17 -5.64 6.17
C ASP A 268 -6.87 -4.51 7.16
N GLY A 269 -7.79 -3.56 7.34
CA GLY A 269 -7.62 -2.45 8.28
C GLY A 269 -7.59 -2.86 9.77
N VAL A 270 -7.89 -4.13 10.10
CA VAL A 270 -7.81 -4.70 11.46
C VAL A 270 -7.04 -6.02 11.49
N ALA A 271 -6.22 -6.29 10.49
CA ALA A 271 -5.51 -7.56 10.32
C ALA A 271 -4.00 -7.45 10.54
N ASP A 272 -3.57 -6.67 11.52
CA ASP A 272 -2.15 -6.42 11.81
C ASP A 272 -1.86 -6.17 13.30
N ALA A 273 -0.56 -6.01 13.61
CA ALA A 273 -0.08 -5.77 14.97
C ALA A 273 -0.63 -4.47 15.58
N ALA A 274 -0.81 -3.40 14.78
CA ALA A 274 -1.32 -2.13 15.31
C ALA A 274 -2.76 -2.25 15.84
N PHE A 275 -3.56 -3.16 15.29
CA PHE A 275 -4.87 -3.47 15.84
C PHE A 275 -4.75 -4.18 17.20
N ALA A 276 -3.86 -5.16 17.32
CA ALA A 276 -3.60 -5.83 18.59
C ALA A 276 -3.06 -4.88 19.67
N ASP A 277 -2.16 -3.97 19.29
CA ASP A 277 -1.57 -2.96 20.17
C ASP A 277 -2.61 -1.93 20.70
N ALA A 278 -3.75 -1.80 20.03
CA ALA A 278 -4.84 -0.92 20.48
C ALA A 278 -5.64 -1.48 21.67
N PHE A 279 -5.46 -2.76 22.03
CA PHE A 279 -6.16 -3.39 23.14
C PHE A 279 -5.36 -3.35 24.44
N THR A 280 -6.08 -3.15 25.55
CA THR A 280 -5.49 -3.28 26.90
C THR A 280 -5.30 -4.75 27.30
N ASP A 281 -6.21 -5.61 26.84
CA ASP A 281 -6.19 -7.06 27.07
C ASP A 281 -6.37 -7.78 25.73
N THR A 282 -5.29 -8.33 25.22
CA THR A 282 -5.30 -9.04 23.95
C THR A 282 -6.11 -10.36 23.97
N ALA A 283 -6.50 -10.85 25.13
CA ALA A 283 -7.43 -11.97 25.23
C ALA A 283 -8.82 -11.63 24.61
N ALA A 284 -9.13 -10.34 24.45
CA ALA A 284 -10.30 -9.87 23.72
C ALA A 284 -10.29 -10.22 22.23
N LEU A 285 -9.10 -10.45 21.66
CA LEU A 285 -8.90 -10.77 20.23
C LEU A 285 -9.12 -12.26 19.91
N ASP A 286 -9.24 -13.11 20.94
CA ASP A 286 -9.40 -14.56 20.73
C ASP A 286 -10.64 -14.85 19.87
N GLY A 287 -10.43 -15.57 18.77
CA GLY A 287 -11.49 -15.91 17.83
C GLY A 287 -11.78 -14.85 16.74
N LEU A 288 -11.08 -13.71 16.72
CA LEU A 288 -11.14 -12.79 15.58
C LEU A 288 -10.55 -13.45 14.33
N VAL A 289 -11.28 -13.35 13.23
CA VAL A 289 -10.82 -13.78 11.90
C VAL A 289 -10.81 -12.57 10.98
N ALA A 290 -9.66 -12.26 10.40
CA ALA A 290 -9.54 -11.14 9.47
C ALA A 290 -8.97 -11.59 8.12
N THR A 291 -9.33 -10.87 7.05
CA THR A 291 -8.74 -11.08 5.73
C THR A 291 -7.85 -9.90 5.38
N ARG A 292 -6.77 -10.16 4.68
CA ARG A 292 -5.91 -9.12 4.08
C ARG A 292 -5.39 -9.59 2.73
N PRO A 293 -5.01 -8.68 1.82
CA PRO A 293 -4.38 -9.06 0.57
C PRO A 293 -3.22 -10.02 0.81
N ARG A 294 -3.17 -11.10 0.04
CA ARG A 294 -2.11 -12.09 0.15
C ARG A 294 -0.81 -11.46 -0.36
N PRO A 295 0.25 -11.39 0.45
CA PRO A 295 1.55 -10.96 -0.05
C PRO A 295 2.03 -11.94 -1.12
N GLY A 296 2.81 -11.44 -2.06
CA GLY A 296 3.41 -12.26 -3.09
C GLY A 296 4.21 -13.43 -2.51
N GLU A 297 4.31 -14.51 -3.28
CA GLU A 297 5.14 -15.66 -2.91
C GLU A 297 6.58 -15.23 -2.65
N ALA A 298 7.30 -16.03 -1.85
CA ALA A 298 8.70 -15.78 -1.56
C ALA A 298 9.50 -15.61 -2.86
N SER A 299 10.11 -14.46 -3.04
CA SER A 299 10.92 -14.11 -4.19
C SER A 299 12.27 -13.54 -3.75
N GLY A 300 13.24 -13.55 -4.64
CA GLY A 300 14.53 -12.87 -4.37
C GLY A 300 14.35 -11.37 -4.12
N VAL A 301 13.39 -10.73 -4.79
CA VAL A 301 13.08 -9.30 -4.61
C VAL A 301 12.50 -9.05 -3.21
N LYS A 302 11.54 -9.88 -2.78
CA LYS A 302 10.94 -9.79 -1.43
C LYS A 302 12.02 -9.90 -0.35
N SER A 303 12.83 -10.96 -0.39
CA SER A 303 13.88 -11.18 0.60
C SER A 303 14.95 -10.08 0.61
N GLN A 304 15.26 -9.51 -0.56
CA GLN A 304 16.17 -8.37 -0.67
C GLN A 304 15.58 -7.12 -0.03
N PHE A 305 14.31 -6.81 -0.34
CA PHE A 305 13.60 -5.69 0.27
C PHE A 305 13.52 -5.84 1.78
N GLU A 306 13.05 -6.97 2.30
CA GLU A 306 12.91 -7.23 3.74
C GLU A 306 14.26 -7.04 4.47
N SER A 307 15.35 -7.55 3.89
CA SER A 307 16.69 -7.38 4.44
C SER A 307 17.15 -5.92 4.45
N ALA A 308 16.89 -5.18 3.37
CA ALA A 308 17.25 -3.77 3.25
C ALA A 308 16.39 -2.89 4.16
N TYR A 309 15.09 -3.20 4.26
CA TYR A 309 14.14 -2.51 5.11
C TYR A 309 14.49 -2.66 6.59
N ALA A 310 14.76 -3.90 7.04
CA ALA A 310 15.22 -4.17 8.40
C ALA A 310 16.57 -3.48 8.70
N ALA A 311 17.52 -3.50 7.75
CA ALA A 311 18.80 -2.80 7.90
C ALA A 311 18.66 -1.27 8.01
N ALA A 312 17.61 -0.70 7.41
CA ALA A 312 17.27 0.72 7.52
C ALA A 312 16.51 1.06 8.83
N GLY A 313 16.20 0.06 9.67
CA GLY A 313 15.46 0.24 10.92
C GLY A 313 13.94 0.21 10.74
N GLY A 314 13.44 -0.30 9.63
CA GLY A 314 12.02 -0.48 9.39
C GLY A 314 11.38 -1.43 10.41
N ALA A 315 10.13 -1.16 10.78
CA ALA A 315 9.40 -1.94 11.76
C ALA A 315 8.97 -3.30 11.20
N ASP A 316 9.16 -4.36 11.96
CA ASP A 316 8.68 -5.69 11.60
C ASP A 316 7.13 -5.71 11.57
N GLY A 317 6.56 -6.46 10.63
CA GLY A 317 5.12 -6.69 10.56
C GLY A 317 4.27 -5.52 10.03
N ALA A 318 4.89 -4.40 9.61
CA ALA A 318 4.15 -3.29 9.02
C ALA A 318 3.55 -3.68 7.66
N ILE A 319 2.24 -3.48 7.51
CA ILE A 319 1.51 -3.77 6.27
C ILE A 319 1.85 -2.77 5.15
N TYR A 320 1.69 -3.19 3.92
CA TYR A 320 1.82 -2.37 2.70
C TYR A 320 3.19 -1.68 2.48
N THR A 321 4.23 -2.09 3.20
CA THR A 321 5.59 -1.57 2.99
C THR A 321 6.21 -2.11 1.70
N GLY A 322 5.98 -3.37 1.39
CA GLY A 322 6.37 -3.99 0.12
C GLY A 322 5.68 -3.34 -1.07
N GLU A 323 4.40 -3.05 -0.95
CA GLU A 323 3.58 -2.35 -1.95
C GLU A 323 4.06 -0.91 -2.16
N THR A 324 4.43 -0.21 -1.09
CA THR A 324 5.02 1.14 -1.19
C THR A 324 6.34 1.12 -1.95
N TYR A 325 7.21 0.17 -1.62
CA TYR A 325 8.46 -0.05 -2.34
C TYR A 325 8.21 -0.35 -3.83
N ASP A 326 7.29 -1.27 -4.14
CA ASP A 326 6.99 -1.67 -5.52
C ASP A 326 6.39 -0.50 -6.32
N ALA A 327 5.46 0.26 -5.75
CA ALA A 327 4.85 1.41 -6.41
C ALA A 327 5.91 2.45 -6.81
N ILE A 328 6.87 2.74 -5.93
CA ILE A 328 8.00 3.66 -6.22
C ILE A 328 8.89 3.08 -7.31
N LYS A 329 9.23 1.80 -7.23
CA LYS A 329 10.12 1.14 -8.22
C LYS A 329 9.45 1.07 -9.60
N ILE A 330 8.14 0.80 -9.67
CA ILE A 330 7.37 0.79 -10.92
C ILE A 330 7.34 2.20 -11.53
N ALA A 331 7.02 3.22 -10.73
CA ALA A 331 7.00 4.60 -11.20
C ALA A 331 8.38 5.04 -11.74
N ALA A 332 9.44 4.78 -10.98
CA ALA A 332 10.80 5.11 -11.39
C ALA A 332 11.23 4.36 -12.65
N ALA A 333 10.96 3.05 -12.74
CA ALA A 333 11.30 2.25 -13.91
C ALA A 333 10.53 2.70 -15.17
N ALA A 334 9.29 3.12 -15.03
CA ALA A 334 8.51 3.71 -16.12
C ALA A 334 9.17 5.01 -16.64
N ILE A 335 9.52 5.92 -15.72
CA ILE A 335 10.19 7.20 -16.05
C ILE A 335 11.52 6.94 -16.76
N VAL A 336 12.33 6.01 -16.28
CA VAL A 336 13.62 5.67 -16.88
C VAL A 336 13.47 5.02 -18.26
N SER A 337 12.41 4.21 -18.45
CA SER A 337 12.20 3.47 -19.69
C SER A 337 11.76 4.36 -20.86
N ASP A 338 11.13 5.50 -20.58
CA ASP A 338 10.64 6.45 -21.59
C ASP A 338 10.64 7.88 -21.03
N PRO A 339 11.84 8.47 -20.81
CA PRO A 339 11.99 9.73 -20.07
C PRO A 339 11.35 10.95 -20.75
N ASP A 340 11.16 10.92 -22.06
CA ASP A 340 10.61 12.03 -22.86
C ASP A 340 9.28 11.63 -23.55
N GLY A 341 8.75 10.43 -23.26
CA GLY A 341 7.61 9.86 -23.94
C GLY A 341 6.32 9.86 -23.16
N ASP A 342 5.48 8.85 -23.41
CA ASP A 342 4.18 8.66 -22.74
C ASP A 342 4.34 7.86 -21.44
N LEU A 343 4.41 8.59 -20.32
CA LEU A 343 4.58 7.97 -19.00
C LEU A 343 3.43 7.04 -18.62
N LEU A 344 2.20 7.29 -19.06
CA LEU A 344 1.07 6.38 -18.80
C LEU A 344 1.24 5.06 -19.54
N ALA A 345 1.66 5.11 -20.80
CA ALA A 345 1.98 3.90 -21.57
C ALA A 345 3.18 3.16 -20.97
N ALA A 346 4.20 3.90 -20.50
CA ALA A 346 5.37 3.34 -19.84
C ALA A 346 4.99 2.65 -18.50
N LEU A 347 4.10 3.25 -17.69
CA LEU A 347 3.59 2.64 -16.46
C LEU A 347 2.84 1.33 -16.73
N LYS A 348 1.93 1.31 -17.68
CA LYS A 348 1.20 0.09 -18.08
C LYS A 348 2.15 -1.01 -18.54
N LYS A 349 3.16 -0.64 -19.33
CA LYS A 349 4.18 -1.59 -19.82
C LYS A 349 5.04 -2.12 -18.67
N THR A 350 5.53 -1.23 -17.81
CA THR A 350 6.39 -1.59 -16.66
C THR A 350 5.65 -2.44 -15.66
N GLY A 351 4.39 -2.10 -15.35
CA GLY A 351 3.53 -2.86 -14.46
C GLY A 351 2.95 -4.15 -15.07
N THR A 352 3.43 -4.60 -16.24
CA THR A 352 3.03 -5.89 -16.83
C THR A 352 3.99 -6.99 -16.41
N ASN A 353 3.52 -7.97 -15.64
CA ASN A 353 4.33 -9.05 -15.04
C ASN A 353 5.54 -8.52 -14.25
N TYR A 354 5.36 -7.39 -13.58
CA TYR A 354 6.39 -6.82 -12.72
C TYR A 354 6.53 -7.67 -11.45
N VAL A 355 7.72 -8.24 -11.24
CA VAL A 355 8.03 -9.02 -10.04
C VAL A 355 8.57 -8.07 -8.98
N GLY A 356 7.77 -7.81 -7.96
CA GLY A 356 8.06 -6.92 -6.84
C GLY A 356 8.29 -7.63 -5.52
N ALA A 357 8.41 -6.85 -4.46
CA ALA A 357 8.53 -7.32 -3.08
C ALA A 357 7.17 -7.79 -2.54
N SER A 358 6.08 -7.14 -2.91
CA SER A 358 4.72 -7.49 -2.49
C SER A 358 4.06 -8.52 -3.43
N GLY A 359 4.65 -8.83 -4.57
CA GLY A 359 4.14 -9.84 -5.50
C GLY A 359 4.45 -9.54 -6.95
N THR A 360 3.73 -10.25 -7.83
CA THR A 360 3.77 -9.97 -9.27
C THR A 360 2.57 -9.12 -9.67
N HIS A 361 2.84 -7.93 -10.18
CA HIS A 361 1.83 -6.97 -10.59
C HIS A 361 1.59 -7.02 -12.10
N THR A 362 0.34 -6.89 -12.50
CA THR A 362 -0.05 -6.63 -13.89
C THR A 362 -1.26 -5.70 -13.88
N PHE A 363 -1.05 -4.47 -14.30
CA PHE A 363 -2.13 -3.50 -14.39
C PHE A 363 -3.09 -3.86 -15.52
N ASP A 364 -4.36 -3.85 -15.21
CA ASP A 364 -5.44 -3.98 -16.19
C ASP A 364 -5.73 -2.63 -16.90
N ALA A 365 -6.82 -2.57 -17.65
CA ALA A 365 -7.22 -1.35 -18.36
C ALA A 365 -7.58 -0.19 -17.43
N ALA A 366 -8.06 -0.48 -16.22
CA ALA A 366 -8.43 0.48 -15.20
C ALA A 366 -7.27 0.89 -14.29
N GLY A 367 -6.07 0.30 -14.46
CA GLY A 367 -4.92 0.52 -13.58
C GLY A 367 -4.92 -0.34 -12.31
N ASP A 368 -5.84 -1.29 -12.21
CA ASP A 368 -5.95 -2.21 -11.09
C ASP A 368 -5.04 -3.44 -11.27
N VAL A 369 -4.69 -4.09 -10.17
CA VAL A 369 -4.09 -5.43 -10.19
C VAL A 369 -5.09 -6.47 -9.71
N LEU A 370 -5.04 -7.66 -10.30
CA LEU A 370 -5.73 -8.83 -9.76
C LEU A 370 -4.88 -9.40 -8.64
N GLY A 371 -5.43 -9.39 -7.42
CA GLY A 371 -4.80 -10.03 -6.28
C GLY A 371 -4.69 -11.55 -6.47
N THR A 372 -3.66 -12.14 -5.89
CA THR A 372 -3.46 -13.60 -5.88
C THR A 372 -4.34 -14.34 -4.85
N GLY A 373 -5.18 -13.60 -4.14
CA GLY A 373 -6.07 -14.06 -3.09
C GLY A 373 -5.92 -13.24 -1.81
N TYR A 374 -6.50 -13.76 -0.74
CA TYR A 374 -6.47 -13.12 0.57
C TYR A 374 -5.99 -14.12 1.61
N GLU A 375 -5.10 -13.67 2.48
CA GLU A 375 -4.81 -14.38 3.72
C GLU A 375 -6.05 -14.36 4.62
N VAL A 376 -6.30 -15.47 5.31
CA VAL A 376 -7.33 -15.59 6.34
C VAL A 376 -6.60 -15.78 7.66
N CYS A 377 -6.51 -14.69 8.38
CA CYS A 377 -5.70 -14.56 9.57
C CYS A 377 -6.54 -14.72 10.85
N GLN A 378 -5.90 -15.22 11.90
CA GLN A 378 -6.46 -15.34 13.24
C GLN A 378 -5.44 -14.79 14.22
N PHE A 379 -5.92 -14.19 15.30
CA PHE A 379 -5.08 -13.82 16.42
C PHE A 379 -4.80 -15.07 17.27
N ASP A 380 -3.53 -15.34 17.58
CA ASP A 380 -3.10 -16.55 18.29
C ASP A 380 -2.66 -16.30 19.76
N GLY A 381 -2.91 -15.09 20.26
CA GLY A 381 -2.55 -14.65 21.60
C GLY A 381 -1.31 -13.75 21.65
N GLU A 382 -0.52 -13.71 20.60
CA GLU A 382 0.67 -12.85 20.47
C GLU A 382 0.63 -12.00 19.20
N ASP A 383 0.21 -12.58 18.06
CA ASP A 383 0.22 -11.92 16.76
C ASP A 383 -0.88 -12.49 15.84
N PHE A 384 -1.06 -11.89 14.68
CA PHE A 384 -1.90 -12.44 13.62
C PHE A 384 -1.15 -13.50 12.83
N SER A 385 -1.57 -14.76 12.99
CA SER A 385 -1.15 -15.86 12.13
C SER A 385 -2.14 -16.06 11.00
N CYS A 386 -1.67 -16.37 9.78
CA CYS A 386 -2.52 -16.54 8.62
C CYS A 386 -2.43 -17.97 8.08
N PRO A 387 -3.03 -18.95 8.79
CA PRO A 387 -2.91 -20.38 8.45
C PRO A 387 -3.71 -20.78 7.22
N ARG A 388 -4.54 -19.92 6.69
CA ARG A 388 -5.40 -20.19 5.52
C ARG A 388 -5.31 -19.07 4.51
N ILE A 389 -5.61 -19.41 3.27
CA ILE A 389 -5.77 -18.47 2.16
C ILE A 389 -7.11 -18.68 1.47
N TRP A 390 -7.66 -17.60 0.97
CA TRP A 390 -8.77 -17.64 0.03
C TRP A 390 -8.27 -17.26 -1.36
N THR A 391 -8.73 -18.01 -2.38
CA THR A 391 -8.52 -17.68 -3.80
C THR A 391 -9.84 -17.80 -4.56
N ALA A 392 -9.98 -17.05 -5.65
CA ALA A 392 -11.21 -17.03 -6.43
C ALA A 392 -11.58 -18.41 -7.02
N ASP A 393 -10.59 -19.18 -7.42
CA ASP A 393 -10.79 -20.51 -8.04
C ASP A 393 -10.83 -21.67 -7.02
N GLY A 394 -10.16 -21.51 -5.87
CA GLY A 394 -9.94 -22.58 -4.89
C GLY A 394 -10.75 -22.44 -3.59
N GLY A 395 -11.42 -21.28 -3.38
CA GLY A 395 -12.06 -21.00 -2.09
C GLY A 395 -11.04 -20.87 -0.95
N VAL A 396 -11.42 -21.27 0.28
CA VAL A 396 -10.53 -21.25 1.45
C VAL A 396 -9.76 -22.57 1.56
N ALA A 397 -8.44 -22.48 1.69
CA ALA A 397 -7.53 -23.61 1.87
C ALA A 397 -6.47 -23.31 2.92
N ASP A 398 -5.90 -24.33 3.54
CA ASP A 398 -4.77 -24.17 4.46
C ASP A 398 -3.50 -23.76 3.70
N THR A 399 -2.69 -22.91 4.32
CA THR A 399 -1.33 -22.61 3.85
C THR A 399 -0.43 -23.79 4.19
N ASN A 400 0.20 -24.41 3.17
CA ASN A 400 1.15 -25.53 3.37
C ASN A 400 2.47 -25.07 3.99
#